data_111c5df7a8363975def62c659ee6903e
#
_entry.id   111c5df7a8363975def62c659ee6903e
#
_cell.length_a   1.000
_cell.length_b   1.000
_cell.length_c   1.000
_cell.angle_alpha   90.00
_cell.angle_beta   90.00
_cell.angle_gamma   90.00
#
_symmetry.space_group_name_H-M   'P 1'
#
loop_
_entity.id
_entity.type
_entity.pdbx_description
1 polymer ?
#
loop_
_entity_poly.entity_id
_entity_poly.type
_entity_poly.pdbx_seq_one_letter_code
_entity_poly.pdbx_strand_id
1 'polypeptide(L)'
;VFNLAGVNRPQNQEEFMLGNFGFASTLLDLLKKHKNSCPVMISSSIQATLAGRFGNSEYGKSKKAGEELMFEYAHETGAKVLVYRFPNLFGKWCRPNYNSAIATFCNNIANDLPIQVNDRSVEMELLYIDDLVDEMIGALVGNEHRCEFDGVETVPQTDGKYCCCPITHKTTLGEIVD
;
A
#
# COMPACT_ATOMS: atom_id res chain seq x y z
N VAL A 1 4.04 15.94 -0.70
CA VAL A 1 3.04 15.42 0.25
C VAL A 1 3.09 13.91 0.28
N PHE A 2 3.16 13.31 1.47
CA PHE A 2 2.95 11.87 1.68
C PHE A 2 1.52 11.64 2.19
N ASN A 3 0.65 11.12 1.35
CA ASN A 3 -0.69 10.72 1.77
C ASN A 3 -0.68 9.26 2.23
N LEU A 4 -0.53 9.07 3.54
CA LEU A 4 -0.54 7.78 4.21
C LEU A 4 -1.90 7.49 4.88
N ALA A 5 -2.85 8.42 4.78
CA ALA A 5 -4.17 8.24 5.35
C ALA A 5 -4.95 7.15 4.61
N GLY A 6 -5.71 6.38 5.37
CA GLY A 6 -6.56 5.35 4.78
C GLY A 6 -7.32 4.57 5.84
N VAL A 7 -8.44 3.98 5.43
CA VAL A 7 -9.26 3.09 6.23
C VAL A 7 -8.97 1.66 5.83
N ASN A 8 -8.59 0.82 6.80
CA ASN A 8 -8.26 -0.60 6.60
C ASN A 8 -9.25 -1.54 7.28
N ARG A 9 -9.91 -1.09 8.35
CA ARG A 9 -10.89 -1.86 9.11
C ARG A 9 -12.11 -0.99 9.41
N PRO A 10 -13.02 -0.82 8.44
CA PRO A 10 -14.20 0.00 8.59
C PRO A 10 -15.26 -0.70 9.45
N GLN A 11 -16.20 0.08 9.98
CA GLN A 11 -17.42 -0.45 10.61
C GLN A 11 -18.46 -0.84 9.55
N ASN A 12 -18.44 -0.15 8.41
CA ASN A 12 -19.25 -0.47 7.23
C ASN A 12 -18.43 -0.24 5.94
N GLN A 13 -18.85 -0.85 4.83
CA GLN A 13 -18.08 -0.81 3.57
C GLN A 13 -17.98 0.59 2.95
N GLU A 14 -18.92 1.49 3.21
CA GLU A 14 -18.90 2.85 2.67
C GLU A 14 -17.71 3.65 3.21
N GLU A 15 -17.24 3.34 4.41
CA GLU A 15 -16.07 3.99 5.00
C GLU A 15 -14.78 3.78 4.21
N PHE A 16 -14.67 2.67 3.44
CA PHE A 16 -13.53 2.48 2.54
C PHE A 16 -13.48 3.59 1.48
N MET A 17 -14.61 3.89 0.86
CA MET A 17 -14.66 4.94 -0.16
C MET A 17 -14.46 6.33 0.45
N LEU A 18 -15.12 6.63 1.56
CA LEU A 18 -14.96 7.92 2.23
C LEU A 18 -13.52 8.17 2.71
N GLY A 19 -12.91 7.18 3.36
CA GLY A 19 -11.57 7.31 3.94
C GLY A 19 -10.43 7.22 2.92
N ASN A 20 -10.57 6.40 1.89
CA ASN A 20 -9.50 6.21 0.89
C ASN A 20 -9.65 7.15 -0.31
N PHE A 21 -10.80 7.14 -0.97
CA PHE A 21 -11.08 7.99 -2.11
C PHE A 21 -11.43 9.43 -1.70
N GLY A 22 -12.38 9.61 -0.77
CA GLY A 22 -12.87 10.94 -0.40
C GLY A 22 -11.80 11.84 0.21
N PHE A 23 -10.93 11.29 1.06
CA PHE A 23 -9.80 12.05 1.60
C PHE A 23 -8.81 12.46 0.50
N ALA A 24 -8.46 11.53 -0.41
CA ALA A 24 -7.57 11.84 -1.53
C ALA A 24 -8.18 12.93 -2.43
N SER A 25 -9.47 12.85 -2.76
CA SER A 25 -10.18 13.87 -3.53
C SER A 25 -10.09 15.25 -2.88
N THR A 26 -10.41 15.34 -1.58
CA THR A 26 -10.33 16.60 -0.83
C THR A 26 -8.90 17.18 -0.84
N LEU A 27 -7.88 16.35 -0.65
CA LEU A 27 -6.48 16.79 -0.69
C LEU A 27 -6.13 17.40 -2.07
N LEU A 28 -6.44 16.68 -3.15
CA LEU A 28 -6.12 17.12 -4.51
C LEU A 28 -6.88 18.38 -4.91
N ASP A 29 -8.15 18.51 -4.51
CA ASP A 29 -8.95 19.72 -4.73
C ASP A 29 -8.36 20.94 -4.02
N LEU A 30 -7.87 20.77 -2.79
CA LEU A 30 -7.19 21.84 -2.05
C LEU A 30 -5.86 22.22 -2.73
N LEU A 31 -5.07 21.27 -3.20
CA LEU A 31 -3.85 21.56 -3.94
C LEU A 31 -4.15 22.34 -5.24
N LYS A 32 -5.17 21.95 -6.00
CA LYS A 32 -5.63 22.67 -7.20
C LYS A 32 -6.08 24.09 -6.83
N LYS A 33 -6.94 24.24 -5.81
CA LYS A 33 -7.45 25.52 -5.34
C LYS A 33 -6.33 26.49 -4.96
N HIS A 34 -5.29 26.00 -4.33
CA HIS A 34 -4.14 26.82 -3.90
C HIS A 34 -2.99 26.86 -4.92
N LYS A 35 -3.20 26.31 -6.13
CA LYS A 35 -2.20 26.27 -7.20
C LYS A 35 -0.87 25.68 -6.75
N ASN A 36 -0.93 24.69 -5.87
CA ASN A 36 0.26 24.01 -5.32
C ASN A 36 0.53 22.74 -6.13
N SER A 37 1.59 22.76 -6.92
CA SER A 37 2.02 21.64 -7.78
C SER A 37 3.10 20.75 -7.14
N CYS A 38 3.22 20.74 -5.82
CA CYS A 38 4.18 19.86 -5.16
C CYS A 38 3.93 18.39 -5.49
N PRO A 39 4.97 17.55 -5.52
CA PRO A 39 4.81 16.11 -5.69
C PRO A 39 3.88 15.50 -4.62
N VAL A 40 3.00 14.59 -5.02
CA VAL A 40 2.07 13.91 -4.13
C VAL A 40 2.25 12.40 -4.24
N MET A 41 2.47 11.76 -3.11
CA MET A 41 2.53 10.31 -2.98
C MET A 41 1.27 9.78 -2.32
N ILE A 42 0.76 8.66 -2.80
CA ILE A 42 -0.33 7.91 -2.16
C ILE A 42 0.13 6.49 -1.81
N SER A 43 -0.17 6.07 -0.57
CA SER A 43 -0.03 4.68 -0.17
C SER A 43 -1.22 3.88 -0.67
N SER A 44 -1.03 3.13 -1.76
CA SER A 44 -1.99 2.17 -2.26
C SER A 44 -1.64 0.75 -1.79
N SER A 45 -2.19 -0.27 -2.42
CA SER A 45 -2.01 -1.66 -2.06
C SER A 45 -2.00 -2.54 -3.30
N ILE A 46 -1.29 -3.66 -3.26
CA ILE A 46 -1.40 -4.71 -4.29
C ILE A 46 -2.84 -5.19 -4.47
N GLN A 47 -3.70 -5.04 -3.47
CA GLN A 47 -5.14 -5.34 -3.61
C GLN A 47 -5.84 -4.46 -4.65
N ALA A 48 -5.30 -3.28 -4.96
CA ALA A 48 -5.82 -2.40 -6.01
C ALA A 48 -5.62 -2.95 -7.43
N THR A 49 -4.81 -3.99 -7.61
CA THR A 49 -4.73 -4.72 -8.88
C THR A 49 -6.05 -5.38 -9.24
N LEU A 50 -6.86 -5.75 -8.24
CA LEU A 50 -8.09 -6.53 -8.36
C LEU A 50 -7.87 -7.87 -9.08
N ALA A 51 -6.66 -8.41 -9.00
CA ALA A 51 -6.26 -9.66 -9.63
C ALA A 51 -6.26 -10.82 -8.61
N GLY A 52 -6.42 -12.05 -9.10
CA GLY A 52 -6.39 -13.26 -8.30
C GLY A 52 -7.36 -13.19 -7.11
N ARG A 53 -6.86 -13.46 -5.91
CA ARG A 53 -7.65 -13.44 -4.67
C ARG A 53 -8.24 -12.08 -4.30
N PHE A 54 -7.79 -11.01 -4.93
CA PHE A 54 -8.23 -9.64 -4.66
C PHE A 54 -9.37 -9.15 -5.58
N GLY A 55 -9.87 -9.99 -6.49
CA GLY A 55 -10.87 -9.61 -7.51
C GLY A 55 -12.13 -8.94 -6.94
N ASN A 56 -12.56 -9.32 -5.74
CA ASN A 56 -13.75 -8.77 -5.07
C ASN A 56 -13.41 -7.91 -3.84
N SER A 57 -12.16 -7.45 -3.70
CA SER A 57 -11.75 -6.64 -2.55
C SER A 57 -12.36 -5.23 -2.60
N GLU A 58 -13.32 -4.92 -1.72
CA GLU A 58 -13.86 -3.55 -1.58
C GLU A 58 -12.78 -2.55 -1.16
N TYR A 59 -11.87 -2.98 -0.29
CA TYR A 59 -10.67 -2.21 0.03
C TYR A 59 -9.81 -1.94 -1.23
N GLY A 60 -9.55 -2.99 -2.03
CA GLY A 60 -8.82 -2.86 -3.29
C GLY A 60 -9.49 -1.89 -4.27
N LYS A 61 -10.81 -1.97 -4.42
CA LYS A 61 -11.59 -1.04 -5.27
C LYS A 61 -11.45 0.41 -4.80
N SER A 62 -11.54 0.65 -3.49
CA SER A 62 -11.40 2.01 -2.93
C SER A 62 -9.99 2.58 -3.12
N LYS A 63 -8.96 1.73 -2.97
CA LYS A 63 -7.56 2.12 -3.26
C LYS A 63 -7.37 2.43 -4.74
N LYS A 64 -7.90 1.60 -5.63
CA LYS A 64 -7.84 1.82 -7.08
C LYS A 64 -8.51 3.12 -7.49
N ALA A 65 -9.68 3.44 -6.93
CA ALA A 65 -10.34 4.72 -7.18
C ALA A 65 -9.47 5.91 -6.77
N GLY A 66 -8.76 5.82 -5.63
CA GLY A 66 -7.79 6.83 -5.22
C GLY A 66 -6.59 6.97 -6.16
N GLU A 67 -6.10 5.85 -6.72
CA GLU A 67 -5.02 5.87 -7.75
C GLU A 67 -5.48 6.59 -9.01
N GLU A 68 -6.69 6.32 -9.48
CA GLU A 68 -7.26 6.96 -10.68
C GLU A 68 -7.34 8.48 -10.50
N LEU A 69 -7.80 8.97 -9.34
CA LEU A 69 -7.77 10.40 -9.01
C LEU A 69 -6.35 10.99 -9.07
N MET A 70 -5.33 10.27 -8.59
CA MET A 70 -3.95 10.74 -8.63
C MET A 70 -3.48 10.91 -10.08
N PHE A 71 -3.79 9.95 -10.96
CA PHE A 71 -3.41 10.03 -12.37
C PHE A 71 -4.17 11.13 -13.13
N GLU A 72 -5.46 11.32 -12.85
CA GLU A 72 -6.24 12.44 -13.39
C GLU A 72 -5.65 13.78 -12.94
N TYR A 73 -5.36 13.93 -11.66
CA TYR A 73 -4.72 15.14 -11.12
C TYR A 73 -3.37 15.43 -11.78
N ALA A 74 -2.53 14.41 -12.00
CA ALA A 74 -1.27 14.57 -12.70
C ALA A 74 -1.46 15.04 -14.15
N HIS A 75 -2.44 14.47 -14.86
CA HIS A 75 -2.78 14.84 -16.24
C HIS A 75 -3.30 16.30 -16.32
N GLU A 76 -4.15 16.71 -15.39
CA GLU A 76 -4.74 18.05 -15.37
C GLU A 76 -3.74 19.15 -15.00
N THR A 77 -2.85 18.87 -14.05
CA THR A 77 -1.99 19.89 -13.42
C THR A 77 -0.53 19.84 -13.83
N GLY A 78 -0.09 18.72 -14.41
CA GLY A 78 1.33 18.43 -14.65
C GLY A 78 2.13 18.13 -13.37
N ALA A 79 1.48 18.03 -12.21
CA ALA A 79 2.15 17.70 -10.96
C ALA A 79 2.66 16.25 -10.96
N LYS A 80 3.81 16.02 -10.33
CA LYS A 80 4.37 14.66 -10.14
C LYS A 80 3.54 13.89 -9.13
N VAL A 81 3.11 12.68 -9.49
CA VAL A 81 2.43 11.76 -8.59
C VAL A 81 3.22 10.47 -8.43
N LEU A 82 3.18 9.90 -7.23
CA LEU A 82 3.87 8.68 -6.84
C LEU A 82 2.82 7.73 -6.25
N VAL A 83 2.43 6.71 -7.00
CA VAL A 83 1.41 5.74 -6.58
C VAL A 83 2.11 4.43 -6.21
N TYR A 84 2.22 4.18 -4.90
CA TYR A 84 2.85 2.96 -4.38
C TYR A 84 1.80 1.91 -4.04
N ARG A 85 1.86 0.75 -4.70
CA ARG A 85 1.07 -0.43 -4.35
C ARG A 85 1.87 -1.32 -3.41
N PHE A 86 1.70 -1.11 -2.11
CA PHE A 86 2.44 -1.89 -1.11
C PHE A 86 1.91 -3.30 -0.96
N PRO A 87 2.80 -4.30 -0.80
CA PRO A 87 2.46 -5.62 -0.30
C PRO A 87 2.22 -5.58 1.23
N ASN A 88 2.35 -6.70 1.91
CA ASN A 88 2.16 -6.77 3.36
C ASN A 88 3.34 -6.11 4.10
N LEU A 89 3.09 -5.00 4.76
CA LEU A 89 4.08 -4.32 5.59
C LEU A 89 4.30 -5.03 6.91
N PHE A 90 5.56 -5.11 7.35
CA PHE A 90 5.92 -5.63 8.66
C PHE A 90 7.10 -4.85 9.26
N GLY A 91 7.34 -5.03 10.54
CA GLY A 91 8.50 -4.46 11.25
C GLY A 91 8.13 -3.63 12.47
N LYS A 92 9.01 -2.71 12.81
CA LYS A 92 8.95 -1.88 14.02
C LYS A 92 7.63 -1.15 14.16
N TRP A 93 7.12 -1.06 15.39
CA TRP A 93 5.91 -0.32 15.78
C TRP A 93 4.60 -0.83 15.17
N CYS A 94 4.65 -1.97 14.47
CA CYS A 94 3.44 -2.57 13.92
C CYS A 94 2.52 -3.06 15.03
N ARG A 95 1.25 -2.65 15.00
CA ARG A 95 0.26 -3.03 16.00
C ARG A 95 -0.16 -4.49 15.81
N PRO A 96 0.01 -5.36 16.83
CA PRO A 96 -0.49 -6.73 16.78
C PRO A 96 -2.02 -6.77 16.76
N ASN A 97 -2.58 -7.86 16.30
CA ASN A 97 -4.04 -8.09 16.21
C ASN A 97 -4.79 -7.00 15.41
N TYR A 98 -4.10 -6.38 14.45
CA TYR A 98 -4.68 -5.36 13.59
C TYR A 98 -4.53 -5.72 12.11
N ASN A 99 -3.42 -5.39 11.43
CA ASN A 99 -3.26 -5.60 9.99
C ASN A 99 -2.03 -6.41 9.59
N SER A 100 -1.25 -6.91 10.53
CA SER A 100 -0.04 -7.68 10.24
C SER A 100 -0.09 -9.04 10.94
N ALA A 101 -0.02 -10.11 10.15
CA ALA A 101 0.12 -11.45 10.66
C ALA A 101 1.43 -11.59 11.46
N ILE A 102 2.54 -11.08 10.92
CA ILE A 102 3.86 -11.13 11.56
C ILE A 102 3.84 -10.44 12.93
N ALA A 103 3.31 -9.21 13.02
CA ALA A 103 3.23 -8.52 14.30
C ALA A 103 2.36 -9.27 15.32
N THR A 104 1.29 -9.91 14.85
CA THR A 104 0.41 -10.74 15.68
C THR A 104 1.13 -11.99 16.16
N PHE A 105 1.86 -12.69 15.29
CA PHE A 105 2.63 -13.88 15.65
C PHE A 105 3.74 -13.54 16.64
N CYS A 106 4.53 -12.50 16.38
CA CYS A 106 5.57 -12.06 17.31
C CYS A 106 5.00 -11.70 18.70
N ASN A 107 3.88 -10.97 18.74
CA ASN A 107 3.21 -10.65 19.99
C ASN A 107 2.72 -11.91 20.72
N ASN A 108 2.12 -12.84 20.01
CA ASN A 108 1.59 -14.06 20.62
C ASN A 108 2.72 -14.94 21.16
N ILE A 109 3.81 -15.12 20.41
CA ILE A 109 4.99 -15.85 20.90
C ILE A 109 5.56 -15.19 22.15
N ALA A 110 5.75 -13.87 22.12
CA ALA A 110 6.32 -13.13 23.27
C ALA A 110 5.46 -13.18 24.53
N ASN A 111 4.17 -13.52 24.42
CA ASN A 111 3.23 -13.60 25.54
C ASN A 111 2.71 -15.02 25.78
N ASP A 112 3.36 -16.05 25.23
CA ASP A 112 2.95 -17.46 25.34
C ASP A 112 1.49 -17.71 24.91
N LEU A 113 1.01 -16.96 23.92
CA LEU A 113 -0.33 -17.10 23.35
C LEU A 113 -0.28 -18.01 22.11
N PRO A 114 -1.36 -18.75 21.82
CA PRO A 114 -1.40 -19.62 20.65
C PRO A 114 -1.35 -18.83 19.34
N ILE A 115 -0.62 -19.36 18.35
CA ILE A 115 -0.67 -18.91 16.97
C ILE A 115 -1.71 -19.74 16.22
N GLN A 116 -2.58 -19.07 15.48
CA GLN A 116 -3.53 -19.71 14.60
C GLN A 116 -3.19 -19.40 13.14
N VAL A 117 -2.93 -20.44 12.36
CA VAL A 117 -2.73 -20.37 10.91
C VAL A 117 -3.77 -21.24 10.25
N ASN A 118 -4.72 -20.64 9.54
CA ASN A 118 -5.82 -21.36 8.91
C ASN A 118 -5.38 -22.14 7.68
N ASP A 119 -4.48 -21.55 6.88
CA ASP A 119 -3.91 -22.19 5.69
C ASP A 119 -2.43 -21.80 5.60
N ARG A 120 -1.57 -22.80 5.78
CA ARG A 120 -0.10 -22.64 5.76
C ARG A 120 0.46 -22.38 4.37
N SER A 121 -0.29 -22.71 3.31
CA SER A 121 0.15 -22.54 1.92
C SER A 121 -0.07 -21.13 1.36
N VAL A 122 -0.72 -20.24 2.11
CA VAL A 122 -0.98 -18.87 1.66
C VAL A 122 0.34 -18.15 1.43
N GLU A 123 0.58 -17.81 0.18
CA GLU A 123 1.73 -17.02 -0.24
C GLU A 123 1.58 -15.55 0.19
N MET A 124 2.65 -14.97 0.70
CA MET A 124 2.74 -13.59 1.11
C MET A 124 3.97 -12.93 0.53
N GLU A 125 3.79 -11.73 0.04
CA GLU A 125 4.89 -10.82 -0.24
C GLU A 125 4.97 -9.84 0.91
N LEU A 126 6.17 -9.69 1.47
CA LEU A 126 6.45 -8.92 2.68
C LEU A 126 7.40 -7.76 2.35
N LEU A 127 7.10 -6.58 2.88
CA LEU A 127 7.94 -5.39 2.78
C LEU A 127 8.30 -4.91 4.19
N TYR A 128 9.60 -4.86 4.50
CA TYR A 128 10.08 -4.36 5.78
C TYR A 128 9.96 -2.83 5.86
N ILE A 129 9.57 -2.33 7.02
CA ILE A 129 9.24 -0.91 7.18
C ILE A 129 10.43 0.02 6.94
N ASP A 130 11.66 -0.38 7.31
CA ASP A 130 12.84 0.46 7.11
C ASP A 130 13.17 0.56 5.61
N ASP A 131 13.05 -0.53 4.83
CA ASP A 131 13.25 -0.51 3.38
C ASP A 131 12.23 0.42 2.68
N LEU A 132 10.99 0.43 3.17
CA LEU A 132 9.98 1.36 2.70
C LEU A 132 10.34 2.82 3.03
N VAL A 133 10.81 3.09 4.25
CA VAL A 133 11.22 4.45 4.66
C VAL A 133 12.38 4.94 3.81
N ASP A 134 13.36 4.09 3.53
CA ASP A 134 14.50 4.43 2.67
C ASP A 134 14.05 4.74 1.23
N GLU A 135 13.12 3.96 0.68
CA GLU A 135 12.50 4.24 -0.63
C GLU A 135 11.78 5.60 -0.63
N MET A 136 10.98 5.89 0.41
CA MET A 136 10.28 7.16 0.52
C MET A 136 11.23 8.35 0.64
N ILE A 137 12.34 8.21 1.36
CA ILE A 137 13.38 9.24 1.46
C ILE A 137 14.06 9.43 0.10
N GLY A 138 14.37 8.34 -0.60
CA GLY A 138 14.87 8.38 -1.98
C GLY A 138 13.94 9.11 -2.92
N ALA A 139 12.64 8.86 -2.80
CA ALA A 139 11.61 9.51 -3.62
C ALA A 139 11.51 11.03 -3.40
N LEU A 140 11.87 11.55 -2.20
CA LEU A 140 11.93 13.00 -1.95
C LEU A 140 12.94 13.72 -2.82
N VAL A 141 14.01 13.03 -3.19
CA VAL A 141 15.08 13.59 -4.05
C VAL A 141 15.00 13.10 -5.50
N GLY A 142 13.90 12.43 -5.86
CA GLY A 142 13.62 11.99 -7.23
C GLY A 142 14.22 10.64 -7.60
N ASN A 143 14.60 9.83 -6.62
CA ASN A 143 15.20 8.51 -6.81
C ASN A 143 14.18 7.38 -6.53
N GLU A 144 12.90 7.61 -6.79
CA GLU A 144 11.89 6.57 -6.67
C GLU A 144 12.08 5.44 -7.67
N HIS A 145 11.77 4.21 -7.26
CA HIS A 145 11.73 3.06 -8.14
C HIS A 145 10.36 2.93 -8.80
N ARG A 146 10.35 2.77 -10.12
CA ARG A 146 9.13 2.64 -10.92
C ARG A 146 8.87 1.20 -11.34
N CYS A 147 7.59 0.87 -11.50
CA CYS A 147 7.15 -0.46 -11.90
C CYS A 147 5.81 -0.45 -12.63
N GLU A 148 5.49 -1.61 -13.22
CA GLU A 148 4.16 -2.01 -13.65
C GLU A 148 3.72 -3.26 -12.87
N PHE A 149 2.49 -3.72 -13.09
CA PHE A 149 1.95 -4.92 -12.47
C PHE A 149 1.44 -5.89 -13.53
N ASP A 150 1.89 -7.15 -13.43
CA ASP A 150 1.30 -8.28 -14.16
C ASP A 150 0.49 -9.13 -13.16
N GLY A 151 -0.82 -9.01 -13.20
CA GLY A 151 -1.67 -9.53 -12.13
C GLY A 151 -1.32 -8.87 -10.78
N VAL A 152 -0.82 -9.65 -9.83
CA VAL A 152 -0.35 -9.18 -8.52
C VAL A 152 1.18 -9.00 -8.46
N GLU A 153 1.89 -9.45 -9.48
CA GLU A 153 3.35 -9.41 -9.51
C GLU A 153 3.85 -8.02 -9.87
N THR A 154 4.84 -7.55 -9.12
CA THR A 154 5.54 -6.29 -9.40
C THR A 154 6.60 -6.52 -10.48
N VAL A 155 6.52 -5.75 -11.58
CA VAL A 155 7.48 -5.79 -12.69
C VAL A 155 8.26 -4.48 -12.70
N PRO A 156 9.52 -4.45 -12.28
CA PRO A 156 10.33 -3.23 -12.32
C PRO A 156 10.44 -2.67 -13.74
N GLN A 157 10.16 -1.37 -13.90
CA GLN A 157 10.18 -0.68 -15.19
C GLN A 157 10.45 0.80 -14.98
N THR A 158 11.51 1.33 -15.60
CA THR A 158 12.01 2.70 -15.36
C THR A 158 10.97 3.80 -15.66
N ASP A 159 10.12 3.59 -16.65
CA ASP A 159 9.04 4.49 -17.05
C ASP A 159 7.66 3.99 -16.59
N GLY A 160 7.64 3.08 -15.63
CA GLY A 160 6.43 2.49 -15.08
C GLY A 160 5.49 3.52 -14.46
N LYS A 161 4.20 3.23 -14.56
CA LYS A 161 3.12 4.09 -14.06
C LYS A 161 3.09 4.17 -12.53
N TYR A 162 3.45 3.05 -11.88
CA TYR A 162 3.44 2.89 -10.43
C TYR A 162 4.83 3.02 -9.84
N CYS A 163 4.89 3.09 -8.51
CA CYS A 163 6.13 3.01 -7.75
C CYS A 163 6.13 1.74 -6.89
N CYS A 164 7.32 1.21 -6.64
CA CYS A 164 7.52 0.04 -5.79
C CYS A 164 8.74 0.20 -4.89
N CYS A 165 8.80 -0.58 -3.82
CA CYS A 165 10.04 -0.79 -3.10
C CYS A 165 10.79 -1.96 -3.76
N PRO A 166 12.09 -1.82 -4.07
CA PRO A 166 12.83 -2.87 -4.78
C PRO A 166 13.13 -4.09 -3.93
N ILE A 167 13.04 -3.96 -2.61
CA ILE A 167 13.34 -5.04 -1.65
C ILE A 167 12.03 -5.56 -1.08
N THR A 168 11.64 -6.77 -1.47
CA THR A 168 10.52 -7.52 -0.89
C THR A 168 10.90 -8.97 -0.67
N HIS A 169 10.15 -9.67 0.18
CA HIS A 169 10.40 -11.06 0.53
C HIS A 169 9.15 -11.89 0.26
N LYS A 170 9.27 -12.92 -0.55
CA LYS A 170 8.19 -13.89 -0.81
C LYS A 170 8.34 -15.09 0.12
N THR A 171 7.25 -15.48 0.76
CA THR A 171 7.20 -16.59 1.71
C THR A 171 5.77 -17.12 1.82
N THR A 172 5.57 -18.18 2.61
CA THR A 172 4.24 -18.67 2.96
C THR A 172 3.94 -18.44 4.45
N LEU A 173 2.67 -18.45 4.82
CA LEU A 173 2.29 -18.37 6.25
C LEU A 173 2.90 -19.52 7.06
N GLY A 174 3.06 -20.70 6.44
CA GLY A 174 3.72 -21.84 7.07
C GLY A 174 5.19 -21.57 7.41
N GLU A 175 5.96 -21.06 6.46
CA GLU A 175 7.38 -20.73 6.64
C GLU A 175 7.60 -19.61 7.67
N ILE A 176 6.64 -18.70 7.82
CA ILE A 176 6.75 -17.60 8.81
C ILE A 176 6.67 -18.12 10.24
N VAL A 177 5.94 -19.23 10.49
CA VAL A 177 5.68 -19.75 11.85
C VAL A 177 6.58 -20.95 12.21
N ASP A 178 7.37 -21.49 11.29
CA ASP A 178 8.33 -22.55 11.52
C ASP A 178 9.67 -22.00 12.01
#